data_8ea2cdbfc9ef89012125d1a4f305f91a
#
_entry.id   8ea2cdbfc9ef89012125d1a4f305f91a
#
_cell.length_a   1.000
_cell.length_b   1.000
_cell.length_c   1.000
_cell.angle_alpha   90.00
_cell.angle_beta   90.00
_cell.angle_gamma   90.00
#
_symmetry.space_group_name_H-M   'P 1'
#
loop_
_entity.id
_entity.type
_entity.pdbx_description
1 polymer ?
#
loop_
_entity_poly.entity_id
_entity_poly.type
_entity_poly.pdbx_seq_one_letter_code
_entity_poly.pdbx_strand_id
1 'polypeptide(L)'
;DLIAGKVLRIDGDGNAHPGNKFKGDKRVYTYGHRNVQGIAFRPSDGRAFTAEHGPWHNDEITALVNGGNGGWDPAEKRGGRSACPDKYCGYEPNQKEGMTPAVRAAYTPMSDTRFKDLMPPAWNNNGYSQGTGSAAFLKGKKWGIYEGRMVAGIMGIGFGGTPSGLRID
;
A
#
# COMPACT_ATOMS: atom_id res chain seq x y z
N ASP A 1 10.83 15.44 -10.44
CA ASP A 1 10.42 14.31 -9.58
C ASP A 1 9.47 13.40 -10.34
N LEU A 2 9.70 12.08 -10.26
CA LEU A 2 8.78 11.09 -10.83
C LEU A 2 7.56 10.97 -9.93
N ILE A 3 6.37 10.87 -10.54
CA ILE A 3 5.10 10.66 -9.81
C ILE A 3 4.83 9.17 -9.50
N ALA A 4 5.64 8.27 -10.01
CA ALA A 4 5.56 6.85 -9.69
C ALA A 4 5.72 6.61 -8.17
N GLY A 5 4.94 5.69 -7.61
CA GLY A 5 4.95 5.38 -6.18
C GLY A 5 4.42 6.51 -5.29
N LYS A 6 3.51 7.35 -5.81
CA LYS A 6 2.95 8.49 -5.09
C LYS A 6 1.42 8.53 -5.21
N VAL A 7 0.78 9.07 -4.18
CA VAL A 7 -0.63 9.48 -4.23
C VAL A 7 -0.66 11.00 -4.37
N LEU A 8 -1.42 11.49 -5.31
CA LEU A 8 -1.57 12.92 -5.57
C LEU A 8 -2.88 13.45 -4.96
N ARG A 9 -2.84 14.67 -4.44
CA ARG A 9 -4.04 15.44 -4.09
C ARG A 9 -4.03 16.75 -4.88
N ILE A 10 -4.93 16.82 -5.82
CA ILE A 10 -5.05 17.89 -6.82
C ILE A 10 -6.49 18.42 -6.84
N ASP A 11 -6.68 19.59 -7.43
CA ASP A 11 -7.99 20.11 -7.80
C ASP A 11 -8.50 19.54 -9.14
N GLY A 12 -9.67 20.00 -9.59
CA GLY A 12 -10.28 19.57 -10.85
C GLY A 12 -9.50 19.94 -12.11
N ASP A 13 -8.59 20.90 -12.01
CA ASP A 13 -7.72 21.37 -13.10
C ASP A 13 -6.32 20.74 -13.06
N GLY A 14 -6.08 19.85 -12.09
CA GLY A 14 -4.80 19.14 -11.92
C GLY A 14 -3.75 19.93 -11.14
N ASN A 15 -4.10 21.06 -10.55
CA ASN A 15 -3.19 21.82 -9.72
C ASN A 15 -3.03 21.21 -8.33
N ALA A 16 -1.90 21.48 -7.70
CA ALA A 16 -1.62 21.01 -6.35
C ALA A 16 -2.61 21.61 -5.34
N HIS A 17 -3.16 20.77 -4.45
CA HIS A 17 -3.91 21.27 -3.31
C HIS A 17 -2.99 22.06 -2.36
N PRO A 18 -3.33 23.30 -1.97
CA PRO A 18 -2.43 24.20 -1.24
C PRO A 18 -1.99 23.66 0.14
N GLY A 19 -2.76 22.74 0.72
CA GLY A 19 -2.42 22.11 2.00
C GLY A 19 -1.50 20.88 1.90
N ASN A 20 -0.97 20.54 0.72
CA ASN A 20 -0.03 19.42 0.60
C ASN A 20 1.31 19.72 1.27
N LYS A 21 1.83 18.77 2.05
CA LYS A 21 3.04 18.97 2.88
C LYS A 21 4.33 18.42 2.26
N PHE A 22 4.24 17.66 1.18
CA PHE A 22 5.44 17.11 0.54
C PHE A 22 6.35 18.24 0.03
N LYS A 23 7.67 18.11 0.26
CA LYS A 23 8.62 19.18 -0.05
C LYS A 23 8.97 19.29 -1.54
N GLY A 24 8.86 18.20 -2.29
CA GLY A 24 9.10 18.16 -3.74
C GLY A 24 7.92 18.64 -4.56
N ASP A 25 7.43 17.81 -5.50
CA ASP A 25 6.26 18.10 -6.32
C ASP A 25 5.03 18.36 -5.42
N LYS A 26 4.51 19.56 -5.48
CA LYS A 26 3.41 20.02 -4.59
C LYS A 26 2.10 19.27 -4.80
N ARG A 27 1.94 18.51 -5.87
CA ARG A 27 0.78 17.64 -6.11
C ARG A 27 0.79 16.40 -5.22
N VAL A 28 1.95 16.00 -4.71
CA VAL A 28 2.11 14.80 -3.91
C VAL A 28 1.46 14.95 -2.54
N TYR A 29 0.59 14.00 -2.21
CA TYR A 29 -0.03 13.87 -0.90
C TYR A 29 0.73 12.88 -0.01
N THR A 30 1.05 11.69 -0.55
CA THR A 30 1.89 10.67 0.09
C THR A 30 2.84 10.03 -0.94
N TYR A 31 3.86 9.34 -0.46
CA TYR A 31 4.88 8.71 -1.30
C TYR A 31 5.33 7.37 -0.70
N GLY A 32 6.27 6.68 -1.35
CA GLY A 32 6.77 5.39 -0.88
C GLY A 32 5.77 4.25 -1.06
N HIS A 33 4.96 4.31 -2.13
CA HIS A 33 4.01 3.27 -2.52
C HIS A 33 4.60 2.40 -3.62
N ARG A 34 4.21 1.12 -3.62
CA ARG A 34 4.60 0.15 -4.65
C ARG A 34 3.56 0.07 -5.77
N ASN A 35 2.36 -0.42 -5.44
CA ASN A 35 1.32 -0.72 -6.43
C ASN A 35 -0.08 -0.51 -5.83
N VAL A 36 -0.45 0.74 -5.66
CA VAL A 36 -1.79 1.12 -5.22
C VAL A 36 -2.81 0.77 -6.29
N GLN A 37 -3.81 -0.02 -5.95
CA GLN A 37 -4.88 -0.47 -6.83
C GLN A 37 -6.26 0.05 -6.42
N GLY A 38 -6.39 0.55 -5.20
CA GLY A 38 -7.63 1.12 -4.70
C GLY A 38 -7.40 2.31 -3.79
N ILE A 39 -8.35 3.23 -3.83
CA ILE A 39 -8.44 4.33 -2.89
C ILE A 39 -9.88 4.46 -2.41
N ALA A 40 -10.07 4.64 -1.11
CA ALA A 40 -11.38 4.86 -0.50
C ALA A 40 -11.32 5.96 0.53
N PHE A 41 -12.43 6.67 0.71
CA PHE A 41 -12.54 7.76 1.68
C PHE A 41 -13.49 7.35 2.80
N ARG A 42 -13.02 7.40 4.05
CA ARG A 42 -13.84 7.05 5.21
C ARG A 42 -14.94 8.10 5.42
N PRO A 43 -16.22 7.67 5.48
CA PRO A 43 -17.33 8.64 5.54
C PRO A 43 -17.37 9.51 6.79
N SER A 44 -16.81 9.03 7.91
CA SER A 44 -16.88 9.72 9.19
C SER A 44 -15.99 10.97 9.28
N ASP A 45 -14.85 10.99 8.56
CA ASP A 45 -13.84 12.04 8.66
C ASP A 45 -13.17 12.41 7.33
N GLY A 46 -13.56 11.77 6.23
CA GLY A 46 -12.98 12.01 4.91
C GLY A 46 -11.54 11.50 4.73
N ARG A 47 -11.00 10.75 5.69
CA ARG A 47 -9.64 10.22 5.58
C ARG A 47 -9.52 9.24 4.42
N ALA A 48 -8.49 9.43 3.60
CA ALA A 48 -8.20 8.53 2.49
C ALA A 48 -7.44 7.28 2.96
N PHE A 49 -7.76 6.16 2.35
CA PHE A 49 -7.08 4.88 2.53
C PHE A 49 -6.71 4.32 1.17
N THR A 50 -5.56 3.69 1.06
CA THR A 50 -5.13 2.95 -0.12
C THR A 50 -5.19 1.44 0.14
N ALA A 51 -5.51 0.68 -0.91
CA ALA A 51 -5.31 -0.76 -0.97
C ALA A 51 -4.19 -1.03 -1.97
N GLU A 52 -3.21 -1.82 -1.57
CA GLU A 52 -1.94 -1.92 -2.28
C GLU A 52 -1.44 -3.36 -2.34
N HIS A 53 -0.98 -3.78 -3.54
CA HIS A 53 -0.35 -5.08 -3.73
C HIS A 53 1.09 -5.09 -3.25
N GLY A 54 1.42 -6.07 -2.44
CA GLY A 54 2.80 -6.41 -2.12
C GLY A 54 3.51 -7.19 -3.23
N PRO A 55 4.84 -7.27 -3.16
CA PRO A 55 5.67 -8.06 -4.08
C PRO A 55 5.70 -9.51 -3.63
N TRP A 56 4.71 -10.33 -3.99
CA TRP A 56 4.49 -11.68 -3.51
C TRP A 56 4.12 -11.81 -2.03
N HIS A 57 4.19 -10.75 -1.25
CA HIS A 57 3.91 -10.75 0.18
C HIS A 57 3.35 -9.41 0.64
N ASN A 58 2.63 -9.45 1.75
CA ASN A 58 2.16 -8.28 2.50
C ASN A 58 1.41 -7.24 1.67
N ASP A 59 0.28 -7.65 1.11
CA ASP A 59 -0.69 -6.65 0.64
C ASP A 59 -1.13 -5.78 1.83
N GLU A 60 -1.33 -4.50 1.61
CA GLU A 60 -1.58 -3.55 2.68
C GLU A 60 -2.79 -2.66 2.41
N ILE A 61 -3.42 -2.24 3.51
CA ILE A 61 -4.34 -1.12 3.53
C ILE A 61 -3.74 -0.05 4.45
N THR A 62 -3.51 1.13 3.89
CA THR A 62 -2.84 2.21 4.60
C THR A 62 -3.71 3.44 4.71
N ALA A 63 -3.91 3.93 5.94
CA ALA A 63 -4.58 5.18 6.23
C ALA A 63 -3.64 6.35 5.92
N LEU A 64 -3.93 7.13 4.88
CA LEU A 64 -3.01 8.16 4.40
C LEU A 64 -2.88 9.34 5.36
N VAL A 65 -1.66 9.84 5.49
CA VAL A 65 -1.31 11.04 6.24
C VAL A 65 -0.57 11.99 5.32
N ASN A 66 -0.98 13.24 5.26
CA ASN A 66 -0.40 14.25 4.39
C ASN A 66 1.12 14.43 4.59
N GLY A 67 1.88 14.15 3.56
CA GLY A 67 3.33 14.15 3.55
C GLY A 67 3.96 12.83 4.03
N GLY A 68 3.14 11.82 4.37
CA GLY A 68 3.63 10.54 4.89
C GLY A 68 4.20 9.61 3.83
N ASN A 69 4.96 8.63 4.31
CA ASN A 69 5.70 7.64 3.53
C ASN A 69 5.08 6.25 3.71
N GLY A 70 4.73 5.57 2.62
CA GLY A 70 4.25 4.18 2.64
C GLY A 70 5.35 3.18 3.01
N GLY A 71 6.61 3.56 2.86
CA GLY A 71 7.75 2.75 3.30
C GLY A 71 8.31 1.79 2.25
N TRP A 72 7.76 1.77 1.04
CA TRP A 72 8.31 0.96 -0.04
C TRP A 72 9.62 1.53 -0.57
N ASP A 73 10.70 0.79 -0.41
CA ASP A 73 12.02 1.12 -0.95
C ASP A 73 12.74 -0.14 -1.45
N PRO A 74 12.57 -0.51 -2.72
CA PRO A 74 13.16 -1.72 -3.30
C PRO A 74 14.65 -1.58 -3.65
N ALA A 75 15.26 -0.40 -3.45
CA ALA A 75 16.63 -0.16 -3.84
C ALA A 75 17.62 -0.96 -2.97
N GLU A 76 18.56 -1.63 -3.61
CA GLU A 76 19.65 -2.31 -2.93
C GLU A 76 20.47 -1.35 -2.03
N LYS A 77 20.83 -1.83 -0.86
CA LYS A 77 21.71 -1.12 0.09
C LYS A 77 21.24 0.28 0.50
N ARG A 78 20.07 0.69 0.09
CA ARG A 78 19.52 1.97 0.51
C ARG A 78 19.11 1.93 1.98
N GLY A 79 19.26 3.05 2.69
CA GLY A 79 18.89 3.14 4.09
C GLY A 79 19.58 2.14 5.01
N GLY A 80 20.72 1.60 4.64
CA GLY A 80 21.47 0.63 5.44
C GLY A 80 20.93 -0.80 5.38
N ARG A 81 20.02 -1.11 4.44
CA ARG A 81 19.57 -2.48 4.22
C ARG A 81 20.69 -3.36 3.67
N SER A 82 20.66 -4.64 4.02
CA SER A 82 21.47 -5.64 3.35
C SER A 82 21.07 -5.76 1.89
N ALA A 83 22.02 -6.07 1.02
CA ALA A 83 21.71 -6.38 -0.37
C ALA A 83 20.74 -7.57 -0.44
N CYS A 84 19.77 -7.46 -1.32
CA CYS A 84 18.88 -8.57 -1.63
C CYS A 84 19.67 -9.70 -2.31
N PRO A 85 19.32 -11.00 -2.07
CA PRO A 85 19.98 -12.14 -2.72
C PRO A 85 19.85 -12.15 -4.23
N ASP A 86 18.87 -11.50 -4.80
CA ASP A 86 18.73 -11.27 -6.23
C ASP A 86 18.57 -9.79 -6.55
N LYS A 87 18.94 -9.38 -7.75
CA LYS A 87 18.92 -7.98 -8.19
C LYS A 87 17.52 -7.39 -8.36
N TYR A 88 16.49 -8.23 -8.26
CA TYR A 88 15.08 -7.85 -8.42
C TYR A 88 14.28 -7.99 -7.14
N CYS A 89 14.94 -8.03 -6.00
CA CYS A 89 14.30 -8.21 -4.72
C CYS A 89 13.16 -7.21 -4.51
N GLY A 90 12.01 -7.74 -4.22
CA GLY A 90 10.80 -6.93 -4.08
C GLY A 90 10.11 -6.57 -5.39
N TYR A 91 10.60 -7.08 -6.53
CA TYR A 91 10.01 -6.83 -7.85
C TYR A 91 9.70 -8.13 -8.59
N GLU A 92 8.46 -8.35 -8.94
CA GLU A 92 7.99 -9.44 -9.79
C GLU A 92 8.52 -9.31 -11.23
N PRO A 93 8.66 -10.40 -11.96
CA PRO A 93 8.51 -11.82 -11.60
C PRO A 93 9.81 -12.45 -11.11
N ASN A 94 10.82 -11.67 -10.93
CA ASN A 94 12.21 -12.10 -10.78
C ASN A 94 12.59 -12.48 -9.36
N GLN A 95 11.61 -12.81 -8.55
CA GLN A 95 11.86 -13.22 -7.18
C GLN A 95 12.32 -14.66 -7.11
N LYS A 96 13.32 -14.89 -6.29
CA LYS A 96 13.94 -16.21 -6.16
C LYS A 96 12.92 -17.25 -5.72
N GLU A 97 12.87 -18.37 -6.43
CA GLU A 97 12.02 -19.49 -6.11
C GLU A 97 12.30 -20.02 -4.68
N GLY A 98 11.26 -20.49 -4.01
CA GLY A 98 11.36 -21.02 -2.65
C GLY A 98 11.48 -19.98 -1.53
N MET A 99 11.54 -18.69 -1.85
CA MET A 99 11.61 -17.64 -0.84
C MET A 99 10.23 -17.41 -0.21
N THR A 100 10.11 -17.59 1.10
CA THR A 100 8.86 -17.37 1.84
C THR A 100 8.52 -15.88 1.98
N PRO A 101 7.23 -15.52 2.25
CA PRO A 101 6.86 -14.14 2.54
C PRO A 101 7.68 -13.48 3.63
N ALA A 102 7.98 -14.20 4.72
CA ALA A 102 8.77 -13.66 5.82
C ALA A 102 10.21 -13.34 5.40
N VAL A 103 10.84 -14.21 4.62
CA VAL A 103 12.19 -13.99 4.09
C VAL A 103 12.20 -12.80 3.13
N ARG A 104 11.20 -12.68 2.25
CA ARG A 104 11.07 -11.53 1.33
C ARG A 104 10.90 -10.23 2.08
N ALA A 105 10.02 -10.21 3.08
CA ALA A 105 9.77 -9.03 3.91
C ALA A 105 11.02 -8.58 4.69
N ALA A 106 11.90 -9.51 5.07
CA ALA A 106 13.16 -9.18 5.72
C ALA A 106 14.13 -8.42 4.79
N TYR A 107 14.11 -8.71 3.49
CA TYR A 107 14.94 -8.01 2.51
C TYR A 107 14.30 -6.72 2.01
N THR A 108 13.01 -6.77 1.67
CA THR A 108 12.29 -5.61 1.10
C THR A 108 10.89 -5.56 1.71
N PRO A 109 10.75 -4.99 2.90
CA PRO A 109 9.45 -4.83 3.53
C PRO A 109 8.56 -3.88 2.72
N MET A 110 7.26 -4.15 2.69
CA MET A 110 6.29 -3.22 2.10
C MET A 110 6.28 -1.88 2.85
N SER A 111 6.35 -1.95 4.17
CA SER A 111 6.39 -0.78 5.06
C SER A 111 7.66 -0.85 5.91
N ASP A 112 8.71 -0.18 5.45
CA ASP A 112 10.01 -0.21 6.14
C ASP A 112 9.98 0.67 7.40
N THR A 113 10.04 0.03 8.56
CA THR A 113 9.96 0.70 9.87
C THR A 113 11.17 1.58 10.21
N ARG A 114 12.20 1.59 9.39
CA ARG A 114 13.35 2.49 9.54
C ARG A 114 13.06 3.92 9.09
N PHE A 115 12.01 4.13 8.29
CA PHE A 115 11.57 5.46 7.92
C PHE A 115 10.83 6.15 9.07
N LYS A 116 11.30 7.32 9.48
CA LYS A 116 10.71 8.09 10.61
C LYS A 116 9.32 8.64 10.30
N ASP A 117 9.01 8.85 9.05
CA ASP A 117 7.75 9.38 8.53
C ASP A 117 6.84 8.29 7.96
N LEU A 118 7.13 7.03 8.33
CA LEU A 118 6.33 5.88 7.92
C LEU A 118 4.88 6.03 8.37
N MET A 119 3.96 5.78 7.43
CA MET A 119 2.57 5.48 7.73
C MET A 119 2.45 3.96 7.93
N PRO A 120 2.31 3.48 9.16
CA PRO A 120 2.13 2.05 9.36
C PRO A 120 0.83 1.60 8.69
N PRO A 121 0.78 0.42 8.07
CA PRO A 121 -0.45 -0.09 7.49
C PRO A 121 -1.51 -0.26 8.59
N ALA A 122 -2.74 0.11 8.27
CA ALA A 122 -3.88 -0.17 9.13
C ALA A 122 -4.20 -1.69 9.15
N TRP A 123 -3.87 -2.35 8.05
CA TRP A 123 -3.96 -3.79 7.88
C TRP A 123 -2.92 -4.28 6.87
N ASN A 124 -2.39 -5.48 7.09
CA ASN A 124 -1.67 -6.25 6.09
C ASN A 124 -2.06 -7.73 6.19
N ASN A 125 -1.91 -8.48 5.12
CA ASN A 125 -2.26 -9.90 5.14
C ASN A 125 -1.18 -10.78 5.77
N ASN A 126 -0.02 -10.24 6.05
CA ASN A 126 1.12 -10.91 6.67
C ASN A 126 1.44 -12.28 6.05
N GLY A 127 1.34 -12.38 4.75
CA GLY A 127 1.50 -13.62 4.00
C GLY A 127 1.73 -13.40 2.53
N TYR A 128 1.42 -14.39 1.70
CA TYR A 128 1.47 -14.23 0.25
C TYR A 128 0.49 -13.16 -0.22
N SER A 129 0.91 -12.37 -1.22
CA SER A 129 0.03 -11.40 -1.86
C SER A 129 -1.23 -12.08 -2.40
N GLN A 130 -2.36 -11.48 -2.12
CA GLN A 130 -3.70 -11.92 -2.55
C GLN A 130 -4.26 -11.04 -3.67
N GLY A 131 -3.48 -10.07 -4.12
CA GLY A 131 -3.92 -9.12 -5.12
C GLY A 131 -5.01 -8.19 -4.57
N THR A 132 -4.79 -7.63 -3.39
CA THR A 132 -5.72 -6.68 -2.76
C THR A 132 -5.83 -5.42 -3.61
N GLY A 133 -7.01 -5.21 -4.19
CA GLY A 133 -7.26 -4.22 -5.22
C GLY A 133 -8.22 -3.12 -4.79
N SER A 134 -9.40 -3.08 -5.39
CA SER A 134 -10.41 -2.06 -5.12
C SER A 134 -10.81 -1.99 -3.64
N ALA A 135 -11.19 -0.80 -3.18
CA ALA A 135 -11.62 -0.60 -1.81
C ALA A 135 -12.80 0.38 -1.73
N ALA A 136 -13.68 0.18 -0.76
CA ALA A 136 -14.78 1.07 -0.46
C ALA A 136 -15.14 1.02 1.01
N PHE A 137 -15.72 2.09 1.56
CA PHE A 137 -16.36 2.05 2.87
C PHE A 137 -17.85 1.79 2.72
N LEU A 138 -18.38 0.89 3.53
CA LEU A 138 -19.80 0.62 3.60
C LEU A 138 -20.51 1.78 4.32
N LYS A 139 -21.48 2.40 3.66
CA LYS A 139 -22.21 3.57 4.17
C LYS A 139 -23.70 3.33 4.12
N GLY A 140 -24.35 3.54 5.26
CA GLY A 140 -25.79 3.48 5.39
C GLY A 140 -26.28 2.34 6.31
N LYS A 141 -27.34 2.64 7.05
CA LYS A 141 -27.90 1.77 8.09
C LYS A 141 -28.27 0.36 7.63
N LYS A 142 -28.48 0.16 6.32
CA LYS A 142 -28.79 -1.18 5.76
C LYS A 142 -27.64 -2.17 5.90
N TRP A 143 -26.42 -1.69 6.12
CA TRP A 143 -25.25 -2.53 6.35
C TRP A 143 -25.16 -3.07 7.79
N GLY A 144 -26.02 -2.58 8.72
CA GLY A 144 -26.06 -3.04 10.10
C GLY A 144 -24.70 -2.91 10.79
N ILE A 145 -24.18 -4.02 11.31
CA ILE A 145 -22.88 -4.08 12.01
C ILE A 145 -21.68 -3.81 11.11
N TYR A 146 -21.86 -3.83 9.80
CA TYR A 146 -20.79 -3.55 8.82
C TYR A 146 -20.76 -2.08 8.38
N GLU A 147 -21.69 -1.25 8.84
CA GLU A 147 -21.63 0.18 8.53
C GLU A 147 -20.33 0.81 9.02
N GLY A 148 -19.68 1.58 8.16
CA GLY A 148 -18.38 2.22 8.43
C GLY A 148 -17.17 1.29 8.28
N ARG A 149 -17.38 0.00 8.01
CA ARG A 149 -16.29 -0.93 7.70
C ARG A 149 -15.78 -0.68 6.29
N MET A 150 -14.50 -0.94 6.10
CA MET A 150 -13.90 -0.95 4.76
C MET A 150 -14.01 -2.35 4.17
N VAL A 151 -14.34 -2.42 2.90
CA VAL A 151 -14.28 -3.66 2.09
C VAL A 151 -13.17 -3.51 1.06
N ALA A 152 -12.42 -4.58 0.86
CA ALA A 152 -11.39 -4.64 -0.17
C ALA A 152 -11.65 -5.84 -1.09
N GLY A 153 -11.55 -5.60 -2.39
CA GLY A 153 -11.60 -6.67 -3.38
C GLY A 153 -10.26 -7.41 -3.42
N ILE A 154 -10.32 -8.73 -3.43
CA ILE A 154 -9.16 -9.60 -3.54
C ILE A 154 -9.25 -10.33 -4.87
N MET A 155 -8.25 -10.15 -5.75
CA MET A 155 -8.23 -10.82 -7.07
C MET A 155 -8.07 -12.33 -6.94
N GLY A 156 -7.59 -12.79 -5.81
CA GLY A 156 -7.41 -14.20 -5.51
C GLY A 156 -5.97 -14.61 -5.56
N ILE A 157 -5.78 -15.84 -5.74
CA ILE A 157 -4.64 -16.67 -5.48
C ILE A 157 -3.31 -15.99 -5.82
N GLY A 158 -2.66 -15.44 -4.81
CA GLY A 158 -1.21 -15.49 -4.80
C GLY A 158 -0.79 -16.98 -4.77
N PHE A 159 0.47 -17.27 -5.04
CA PHE A 159 1.03 -18.62 -5.11
C PHE A 159 0.80 -19.54 -3.88
N GLY A 160 0.01 -19.11 -2.91
CA GLY A 160 -0.36 -19.85 -1.72
C GLY A 160 -1.77 -20.45 -1.71
N GLY A 161 -2.50 -20.41 -2.82
CA GLY A 161 -3.78 -21.09 -2.93
C GLY A 161 -4.96 -20.45 -2.17
N THR A 162 -4.86 -19.19 -1.78
CA THR A 162 -5.99 -18.50 -1.13
C THR A 162 -7.07 -18.16 -2.17
N PRO A 163 -8.33 -18.53 -1.95
CA PRO A 163 -9.41 -18.21 -2.86
C PRO A 163 -9.57 -16.70 -3.07
N SER A 164 -9.99 -16.32 -4.27
CA SER A 164 -10.44 -14.96 -4.55
C SER A 164 -11.70 -14.64 -3.76
N GLY A 165 -11.87 -13.39 -3.36
CA GLY A 165 -13.04 -13.00 -2.62
C GLY A 165 -13.07 -11.53 -2.21
N LEU A 166 -14.03 -11.25 -1.36
CA LEU A 166 -14.18 -9.96 -0.69
C LEU A 166 -13.76 -10.10 0.77
N ARG A 167 -12.90 -9.22 1.22
CA ARG A 167 -12.57 -9.10 2.63
C ARG A 167 -13.26 -7.89 3.24
N ILE A 168 -13.78 -8.05 4.45
CA ILE A 168 -14.38 -7.01 5.28
C ILE A 168 -13.55 -6.90 6.55
N ASP A 169 -13.03 -5.73 6.82
CA ASP A 169 -12.26 -5.42 8.02
C ASP A 169 -12.79 -4.18 8.73
#